data_d67e71fbe973bfe6b14d55d64da52a09
#
_entry.id   d67e71fbe973bfe6b14d55d64da52a09
#
_cell.length_a   1.000
_cell.length_b   1.000
_cell.length_c   1.000
_cell.angle_alpha   90.00
_cell.angle_beta   90.00
_cell.angle_gamma   90.00
#
_symmetry.space_group_name_H-M   'P 1'
#
loop_
_entity.id
_entity.type
_entity.pdbx_description
1 polymer ?
#
loop_
_entity_poly.entity_id
_entity_poly.type
_entity_poly.pdbx_seq_one_letter_code
_entity_poly.pdbx_strand_id
1 'polypeptide(L)'
;MVYYPRDMTGFGRHVPAPPWPDDAKLAVQFVVNYEEGGERCLLHGDSESEAFLSEIVGAAPWPGQRHWNMESIYEYGARAGFWRLFDLFTAQNIPVTVFGVATALARAPEQVAAMKQAGWEIASHGLKWIDYKDYTPAEERAEIVQAIKMHEAVVGTPPSGWYTGRCSENTVDLVAEQGICTYQADSYADDLPYYQDTPSGPQLMVPYTLDANDMRFATPQGFNSGQQFFDYLKDTFDVLYAEGIAGKARIMNIGLHCRLAGRPGRLQAVQSFIDYAAQKTGVWFATRLSIAECWQAAYPYQPVYRPSQMAKEDFVSAFGSVFEHSPWVAEQAYDTEISPAIDTATGLHSALCRQFRLASPEQRLAVLNAHPDLAGKLAKAKQLTNASTIEQASAGLDVLTKAQQLAFTKLNEAYKRKFAFPFIIAVKGLSASEIESIFEQRLGNTKEQEFAEACQQVEKIARLRLIDLFAQNVTGNK
;
A
#
# COMPACT_ATOMS: atom_id res chain seq x y z
N MET A 1 5.88 -12.12 20.61
CA MET A 1 5.83 -12.70 19.25
C MET A 1 7.00 -12.16 18.47
N VAL A 2 7.60 -12.98 17.59
CA VAL A 2 8.65 -12.48 16.69
C VAL A 2 8.00 -11.49 15.71
N TYR A 3 8.60 -10.35 15.49
CA TYR A 3 8.17 -9.37 14.48
C TYR A 3 8.05 -10.06 13.11
N TYR A 4 6.91 -9.92 12.46
CA TYR A 4 6.68 -10.43 11.11
C TYR A 4 6.74 -9.27 10.11
N PRO A 5 7.81 -9.20 9.29
CA PRO A 5 8.12 -8.00 8.51
C PRO A 5 7.26 -7.81 7.24
N ARG A 6 6.35 -8.76 6.94
CA ARG A 6 5.51 -8.70 5.72
C ARG A 6 4.16 -8.08 6.03
N ASP A 7 3.72 -7.15 5.19
CA ASP A 7 2.32 -6.70 5.21
C ASP A 7 1.43 -7.70 4.47
N MET A 8 0.56 -8.38 5.21
CA MET A 8 -0.44 -9.32 4.69
C MET A 8 -1.84 -8.71 4.63
N THR A 9 -1.98 -7.44 4.92
CA THR A 9 -3.26 -6.72 5.02
C THR A 9 -3.55 -5.89 3.78
N GLY A 10 -2.55 -5.17 3.25
CA GLY A 10 -2.67 -4.23 2.14
C GLY A 10 -3.86 -3.29 2.33
N PHE A 11 -4.63 -3.04 1.28
CA PHE A 11 -5.85 -2.24 1.35
C PHE A 11 -7.05 -2.99 1.95
N GLY A 12 -6.96 -4.30 2.19
CA GLY A 12 -8.04 -5.12 2.73
C GLY A 12 -9.31 -5.06 1.86
N ARG A 13 -10.47 -4.88 2.51
CA ARG A 13 -11.76 -4.77 1.80
C ARG A 13 -12.04 -3.36 1.26
N HIS A 14 -11.32 -2.36 1.71
CA HIS A 14 -11.53 -0.95 1.39
C HIS A 14 -10.48 -0.46 0.41
N VAL A 15 -10.51 -1.05 -0.77
CA VAL A 15 -9.58 -0.72 -1.84
C VAL A 15 -9.85 0.71 -2.33
N PRO A 16 -8.83 1.57 -2.41
CA PRO A 16 -8.99 2.92 -2.95
C PRO A 16 -9.46 2.88 -4.41
N ALA A 17 -10.20 3.89 -4.84
CA ALA A 17 -10.61 4.09 -6.21
C ALA A 17 -9.76 5.21 -6.82
N PRO A 18 -8.64 4.90 -7.48
CA PRO A 18 -7.78 5.93 -8.05
C PRO A 18 -8.53 6.74 -9.10
N PRO A 19 -8.39 8.07 -9.08
CA PRO A 19 -9.00 8.95 -10.05
C PRO A 19 -8.17 8.97 -11.35
N TRP A 20 -8.19 7.85 -12.07
CA TRP A 20 -7.50 7.79 -13.36
C TRP A 20 -8.03 8.87 -14.31
N PRO A 21 -7.20 9.41 -15.22
CA PRO A 21 -7.62 10.42 -16.18
C PRO A 21 -8.88 10.02 -16.94
N ASP A 22 -9.76 11.00 -17.21
CA ASP A 22 -11.04 10.81 -17.93
C ASP A 22 -11.98 9.77 -17.30
N ASP A 23 -11.95 9.63 -15.99
CA ASP A 23 -12.72 8.62 -15.24
C ASP A 23 -12.48 7.17 -15.72
N ALA A 24 -11.26 6.89 -16.19
CA ALA A 24 -10.91 5.58 -16.69
C ALA A 24 -11.16 4.49 -15.64
N LYS A 25 -11.64 3.35 -16.11
CA LYS A 25 -12.01 2.19 -15.29
C LYS A 25 -10.84 1.24 -15.10
N LEU A 26 -9.91 1.27 -16.02
CA LEU A 26 -8.71 0.44 -16.00
C LEU A 26 -7.54 1.20 -16.62
N ALA A 27 -6.40 1.25 -15.89
CA ALA A 27 -5.14 1.66 -16.45
C ALA A 27 -4.44 0.42 -17.04
N VAL A 28 -4.16 0.43 -18.34
CA VAL A 28 -3.42 -0.64 -19.02
C VAL A 28 -2.01 -0.16 -19.30
N GLN A 29 -1.02 -0.93 -18.88
CA GLN A 29 0.36 -0.54 -18.92
C GLN A 29 1.23 -1.62 -19.58
N PHE A 30 1.98 -1.24 -20.62
CA PHE A 30 2.95 -2.11 -21.28
C PHE A 30 4.36 -1.80 -20.80
N VAL A 31 5.07 -2.84 -20.40
CA VAL A 31 6.51 -2.81 -20.14
C VAL A 31 7.25 -3.56 -21.22
N VAL A 32 8.25 -2.94 -21.80
CA VAL A 32 9.27 -3.62 -22.61
C VAL A 32 10.53 -3.75 -21.77
N ASN A 33 10.86 -4.97 -21.36
CA ASN A 33 12.12 -5.27 -20.69
C ASN A 33 13.22 -5.31 -21.77
N TYR A 34 14.09 -4.29 -21.77
CA TYR A 34 15.22 -4.23 -22.71
C TYR A 34 16.48 -4.73 -22.01
N GLU A 35 16.77 -6.00 -22.22
CA GLU A 35 17.81 -6.74 -21.52
C GLU A 35 18.94 -7.21 -22.47
N GLU A 36 18.74 -7.07 -23.74
CA GLU A 36 19.61 -7.56 -24.81
C GLU A 36 20.99 -6.88 -24.78
N GLY A 37 22.02 -7.62 -24.38
CA GLY A 37 23.37 -7.12 -24.11
C GLY A 37 23.64 -6.82 -22.64
N GLY A 38 22.64 -7.04 -21.75
CA GLY A 38 22.78 -6.94 -20.30
C GLY A 38 22.77 -8.28 -19.58
N GLU A 39 22.51 -9.38 -20.30
CA GLU A 39 22.52 -10.77 -19.81
C GLU A 39 23.91 -11.23 -19.38
N ARG A 40 23.98 -12.32 -18.62
CA ARG A 40 25.25 -12.97 -18.27
C ARG A 40 25.97 -13.46 -19.53
N CYS A 41 27.21 -13.00 -19.73
CA CYS A 41 28.04 -13.38 -20.85
C CYS A 41 29.53 -13.23 -20.51
N LEU A 42 30.34 -14.16 -20.94
CA LEU A 42 31.80 -14.08 -20.71
C LEU A 42 32.42 -12.82 -21.31
N LEU A 43 31.85 -12.29 -22.39
CA LEU A 43 32.28 -11.02 -22.99
C LEU A 43 31.99 -9.80 -22.08
N HIS A 44 31.09 -9.96 -21.10
CA HIS A 44 30.74 -8.96 -20.11
C HIS A 44 31.52 -9.14 -18.78
N GLY A 45 32.47 -10.10 -18.75
CA GLY A 45 33.26 -10.45 -17.57
C GLY A 45 32.58 -11.39 -16.60
N ASP A 46 31.47 -12.01 -16.98
CA ASP A 46 30.77 -12.99 -16.15
C ASP A 46 31.47 -14.37 -16.21
N SER A 47 31.31 -15.17 -15.14
CA SER A 47 31.92 -16.48 -15.03
C SER A 47 31.25 -17.58 -15.86
N GLU A 48 30.02 -17.30 -16.35
CA GLU A 48 29.19 -18.26 -17.07
C GLU A 48 28.25 -17.56 -18.06
N SER A 49 27.63 -18.31 -18.96
CA SER A 49 26.64 -17.82 -19.89
C SER A 49 25.25 -17.66 -19.22
N GLU A 50 24.37 -16.86 -19.83
CA GLU A 50 22.94 -16.81 -19.47
C GLU A 50 22.28 -18.19 -19.74
N ALA A 51 21.26 -18.50 -18.93
CA ALA A 51 20.49 -19.73 -19.01
C ALA A 51 18.97 -19.48 -18.97
N PHE A 52 18.53 -18.24 -18.73
CA PHE A 52 17.13 -17.94 -18.41
C PHE A 52 16.44 -17.14 -19.51
N LEU A 53 15.11 -17.23 -19.59
CA LEU A 53 14.21 -16.49 -20.48
C LEU A 53 14.64 -16.45 -21.95
N SER A 54 14.79 -17.63 -22.55
CA SER A 54 15.08 -17.80 -23.97
C SER A 54 14.27 -18.95 -24.59
N GLU A 55 14.37 -19.10 -25.91
CA GLU A 55 13.79 -20.24 -26.65
C GLU A 55 14.39 -21.59 -26.24
N ILE A 56 15.51 -21.61 -25.50
CA ILE A 56 16.12 -22.82 -24.96
C ILE A 56 15.62 -23.03 -23.55
N VAL A 57 14.38 -23.48 -23.43
CA VAL A 57 13.71 -23.68 -22.13
C VAL A 57 14.46 -24.72 -21.31
N GLY A 58 14.81 -24.39 -20.06
CA GLY A 58 15.56 -25.26 -19.17
C GLY A 58 17.05 -25.36 -19.49
N ALA A 59 17.61 -24.40 -20.24
CA ALA A 59 19.05 -24.31 -20.45
C ALA A 59 19.80 -24.27 -19.11
N ALA A 60 20.99 -24.92 -19.08
CA ALA A 60 21.95 -24.74 -18.01
C ALA A 60 22.99 -23.67 -18.38
N PRO A 61 23.53 -22.92 -17.42
CA PRO A 61 24.65 -22.02 -17.71
C PRO A 61 25.88 -22.80 -18.10
N TRP A 62 26.72 -22.20 -18.94
CA TRP A 62 28.02 -22.79 -19.34
C TRP A 62 29.17 -22.09 -18.62
N PRO A 63 29.71 -22.67 -17.54
CA PRO A 63 30.83 -22.06 -16.81
C PRO A 63 32.08 -21.92 -17.67
N GLY A 64 32.65 -20.74 -17.71
CA GLY A 64 33.90 -20.47 -18.45
C GLY A 64 33.78 -20.56 -19.98
N GLN A 65 32.58 -20.67 -20.54
CA GLN A 65 32.33 -20.80 -21.97
C GLN A 65 31.20 -19.88 -22.44
N ARG A 66 31.37 -19.34 -23.66
CA ARG A 66 30.31 -18.62 -24.35
C ARG A 66 29.25 -19.60 -24.86
N HIS A 67 27.99 -19.24 -24.71
CA HIS A 67 26.88 -19.99 -25.30
C HIS A 67 26.36 -19.26 -26.55
N TRP A 68 26.97 -19.57 -27.71
CA TRP A 68 26.74 -18.88 -28.97
C TRP A 68 25.24 -18.77 -29.36
N ASN A 69 24.49 -19.87 -29.20
CA ASN A 69 23.06 -19.88 -29.52
C ASN A 69 22.26 -18.97 -28.59
N MET A 70 22.62 -18.94 -27.30
CA MET A 70 21.97 -18.05 -26.32
C MET A 70 22.24 -16.59 -26.69
N GLU A 71 23.49 -16.22 -26.94
CA GLU A 71 23.87 -14.87 -27.35
C GLU A 71 23.08 -14.45 -28.62
N SER A 72 22.96 -15.34 -29.60
CA SER A 72 22.23 -15.06 -30.86
C SER A 72 20.71 -14.85 -30.64
N ILE A 73 20.11 -15.43 -29.59
CA ILE A 73 18.72 -15.19 -29.21
C ILE A 73 18.56 -13.78 -28.66
N TYR A 74 19.48 -13.32 -27.82
CA TYR A 74 19.50 -11.94 -27.32
C TYR A 74 19.77 -10.95 -28.46
N GLU A 75 20.72 -11.25 -29.36
CA GLU A 75 20.92 -10.43 -30.57
C GLU A 75 19.66 -10.30 -31.43
N TYR A 76 18.86 -11.36 -31.56
CA TYR A 76 17.59 -11.27 -32.28
C TYR A 76 16.64 -10.27 -31.61
N GLY A 77 16.59 -10.25 -30.28
CA GLY A 77 15.79 -9.28 -29.55
C GLY A 77 16.16 -7.85 -29.91
N ALA A 78 17.45 -7.51 -29.86
CA ALA A 78 17.96 -6.18 -30.21
C ALA A 78 17.78 -5.83 -31.71
N ARG A 79 18.05 -6.80 -32.60
CA ARG A 79 18.13 -6.56 -34.04
C ARG A 79 16.81 -6.59 -34.79
N ALA A 80 15.85 -7.39 -34.29
CA ALA A 80 14.57 -7.60 -34.97
C ALA A 80 13.37 -7.45 -34.05
N GLY A 81 13.44 -8.03 -32.83
CA GLY A 81 12.32 -8.07 -31.90
C GLY A 81 11.91 -6.68 -31.40
N PHE A 82 12.90 -5.88 -31.02
CA PHE A 82 12.68 -4.49 -30.57
C PHE A 82 11.94 -3.68 -31.62
N TRP A 83 12.42 -3.69 -32.87
CA TRP A 83 11.83 -2.87 -33.93
C TRP A 83 10.38 -3.23 -34.23
N ARG A 84 10.02 -4.52 -34.14
CA ARG A 84 8.63 -4.94 -34.32
C ARG A 84 7.72 -4.44 -33.19
N LEU A 85 8.17 -4.50 -31.94
CA LEU A 85 7.43 -3.94 -30.81
C LEU A 85 7.36 -2.40 -30.94
N PHE A 86 8.45 -1.76 -31.30
CA PHE A 86 8.52 -0.33 -31.52
C PHE A 86 7.51 0.14 -32.58
N ASP A 87 7.52 -0.50 -33.76
CA ASP A 87 6.58 -0.17 -34.85
C ASP A 87 5.13 -0.40 -34.44
N LEU A 88 4.85 -1.50 -33.71
CA LEU A 88 3.52 -1.80 -33.23
C LEU A 88 2.97 -0.71 -32.29
N PHE A 89 3.72 -0.37 -31.25
CA PHE A 89 3.27 0.61 -30.26
C PHE A 89 3.21 2.03 -30.80
N THR A 90 4.17 2.43 -31.64
CA THR A 90 4.19 3.77 -32.24
C THR A 90 3.08 3.96 -33.28
N ALA A 91 2.79 2.94 -34.08
CA ALA A 91 1.69 2.98 -35.03
C ALA A 91 0.31 3.16 -34.38
N GLN A 92 0.17 2.70 -33.15
CA GLN A 92 -1.08 2.80 -32.38
C GLN A 92 -1.07 3.91 -31.31
N ASN A 93 0.00 4.70 -31.24
CA ASN A 93 0.19 5.73 -30.21
C ASN A 93 0.04 5.21 -28.77
N ILE A 94 0.48 3.98 -28.50
CA ILE A 94 0.43 3.39 -27.17
C ILE A 94 1.68 3.81 -26.39
N PRO A 95 1.54 4.43 -25.20
CA PRO A 95 2.66 4.74 -24.35
C PRO A 95 3.28 3.46 -23.76
N VAL A 96 4.60 3.45 -23.65
CA VAL A 96 5.37 2.29 -23.16
C VAL A 96 6.33 2.74 -22.07
N THR A 97 6.48 1.91 -21.04
CA THR A 97 7.61 1.98 -20.11
C THR A 97 8.64 0.93 -20.53
N VAL A 98 9.89 1.34 -20.68
CA VAL A 98 11.01 0.44 -20.90
C VAL A 98 11.71 0.21 -19.56
N PHE A 99 11.81 -1.03 -19.12
CA PHE A 99 12.79 -1.40 -18.11
C PHE A 99 14.10 -1.71 -18.81
N GLY A 100 15.03 -0.76 -18.80
CA GLY A 100 16.28 -0.85 -19.52
C GLY A 100 17.45 -1.22 -18.61
N VAL A 101 18.09 -2.37 -18.89
CA VAL A 101 19.36 -2.73 -18.25
C VAL A 101 20.42 -1.73 -18.71
N ALA A 102 21.11 -1.06 -17.80
CA ALA A 102 22.01 0.06 -18.16
C ALA A 102 23.10 -0.33 -19.15
N THR A 103 23.71 -1.52 -18.99
CA THR A 103 24.72 -2.05 -19.93
C THR A 103 24.11 -2.43 -21.29
N ALA A 104 22.86 -2.86 -21.34
CA ALA A 104 22.13 -3.13 -22.59
C ALA A 104 21.84 -1.80 -23.34
N LEU A 105 21.32 -0.80 -22.64
CA LEU A 105 21.07 0.54 -23.22
C LEU A 105 22.36 1.15 -23.79
N ALA A 106 23.48 1.03 -23.07
CA ALA A 106 24.76 1.55 -23.53
C ALA A 106 25.27 0.89 -24.82
N ARG A 107 24.83 -0.33 -25.13
CA ARG A 107 25.15 -1.07 -26.36
C ARG A 107 24.15 -0.84 -27.50
N ALA A 108 23.05 -0.11 -27.24
CA ALA A 108 21.93 0.05 -28.14
C ALA A 108 21.57 1.52 -28.43
N PRO A 109 22.49 2.35 -28.95
CA PRO A 109 22.27 3.78 -29.11
C PRO A 109 21.13 4.11 -30.08
N GLU A 110 20.90 3.32 -31.14
CA GLU A 110 19.80 3.53 -32.08
C GLU A 110 18.43 3.25 -31.42
N GLN A 111 18.32 2.17 -30.66
CA GLN A 111 17.10 1.84 -29.94
C GLN A 111 16.78 2.89 -28.87
N VAL A 112 17.77 3.34 -28.12
CA VAL A 112 17.60 4.43 -27.13
C VAL A 112 17.14 5.72 -27.81
N ALA A 113 17.73 6.08 -28.96
CA ALA A 113 17.31 7.26 -29.72
C ALA A 113 15.84 7.14 -30.17
N ALA A 114 15.44 5.95 -30.65
CA ALA A 114 14.06 5.68 -31.06
C ALA A 114 13.07 5.76 -29.87
N MET A 115 13.39 5.14 -28.72
CA MET A 115 12.59 5.24 -27.51
C MET A 115 12.38 6.69 -27.07
N LYS A 116 13.44 7.50 -27.07
CA LYS A 116 13.38 8.94 -26.73
C LYS A 116 12.54 9.72 -27.72
N GLN A 117 12.69 9.46 -29.03
CA GLN A 117 11.90 10.12 -30.06
C GLN A 117 10.42 9.79 -29.96
N ALA A 118 10.07 8.58 -29.58
CA ALA A 118 8.69 8.14 -29.36
C ALA A 118 8.10 8.63 -28.02
N GLY A 119 8.88 9.30 -27.17
CA GLY A 119 8.44 9.73 -25.84
C GLY A 119 8.18 8.59 -24.86
N TRP A 120 8.82 7.44 -25.06
CA TRP A 120 8.71 6.32 -24.15
C TRP A 120 9.40 6.63 -22.83
N GLU A 121 8.82 6.19 -21.73
CA GLU A 121 9.49 6.20 -20.43
C GLU A 121 10.64 5.18 -20.43
N ILE A 122 11.84 5.61 -20.07
CA ILE A 122 12.99 4.70 -19.90
C ILE A 122 13.33 4.67 -18.40
N ALA A 123 12.87 3.63 -17.73
CA ALA A 123 13.16 3.33 -16.34
C ALA A 123 14.35 2.36 -16.24
N SER A 124 14.94 2.26 -15.06
CA SER A 124 16.09 1.37 -14.82
C SER A 124 15.68 -0.09 -14.64
N HIS A 125 16.49 -0.99 -15.20
CA HIS A 125 16.48 -2.43 -14.88
C HIS A 125 17.82 -2.89 -14.24
N GLY A 126 18.43 -2.00 -13.45
CA GLY A 126 19.72 -2.23 -12.83
C GLY A 126 20.91 -2.09 -13.81
N LEU A 127 22.11 -2.46 -13.35
CA LEU A 127 23.34 -2.36 -14.13
C LEU A 127 23.44 -3.49 -15.15
N LYS A 128 23.25 -4.72 -14.70
CA LYS A 128 23.25 -5.98 -15.45
C LYS A 128 22.02 -6.80 -15.09
N TRP A 129 21.63 -7.72 -15.96
CA TRP A 129 20.51 -8.61 -15.68
C TRP A 129 20.97 -9.86 -14.93
N ILE A 130 21.26 -9.73 -13.64
CA ILE A 130 21.83 -10.76 -12.76
C ILE A 130 21.06 -10.88 -11.45
N ASP A 131 21.32 -11.97 -10.68
CA ASP A 131 20.78 -12.12 -9.33
C ASP A 131 21.63 -11.37 -8.31
N TYR A 132 20.99 -10.61 -7.43
CA TYR A 132 21.66 -9.85 -6.35
C TYR A 132 21.61 -10.55 -4.98
N LYS A 133 20.96 -11.72 -4.88
CA LYS A 133 20.75 -12.44 -3.60
C LYS A 133 22.03 -12.75 -2.81
N ASP A 134 23.16 -12.91 -3.50
CA ASP A 134 24.45 -13.24 -2.90
C ASP A 134 25.41 -12.02 -2.79
N TYR A 135 24.94 -10.82 -3.16
CA TYR A 135 25.70 -9.58 -3.07
C TYR A 135 25.66 -9.03 -1.65
N THR A 136 26.77 -8.50 -1.19
CA THR A 136 26.76 -7.66 0.03
C THR A 136 26.04 -6.33 -0.26
N PRO A 137 25.45 -5.68 0.75
CA PRO A 137 24.83 -4.36 0.56
C PRO A 137 25.78 -3.31 -0.04
N ALA A 138 27.09 -3.40 0.22
CA ALA A 138 28.08 -2.48 -0.32
C ALA A 138 28.33 -2.70 -1.82
N GLU A 139 28.41 -3.96 -2.25
CA GLU A 139 28.57 -4.33 -3.66
C GLU A 139 27.34 -3.95 -4.47
N GLU A 140 26.14 -4.31 -3.98
CA GLU A 140 24.89 -3.98 -4.63
C GLU A 140 24.69 -2.46 -4.76
N ARG A 141 24.98 -1.69 -3.69
CA ARG A 141 24.97 -0.21 -3.73
C ARG A 141 25.92 0.33 -4.80
N ALA A 142 27.10 -0.22 -4.93
CA ALA A 142 28.06 0.22 -5.94
C ALA A 142 27.53 -0.01 -7.36
N GLU A 143 26.87 -1.14 -7.63
CA GLU A 143 26.23 -1.42 -8.92
C GLU A 143 25.03 -0.52 -9.19
N ILE A 144 24.18 -0.25 -8.19
CA ILE A 144 23.06 0.70 -8.29
C ILE A 144 23.57 2.09 -8.70
N VAL A 145 24.60 2.61 -8.01
CA VAL A 145 25.20 3.91 -8.33
C VAL A 145 25.79 3.91 -9.75
N GLN A 146 26.44 2.82 -10.16
CA GLN A 146 26.98 2.70 -11.51
C GLN A 146 25.87 2.62 -12.56
N ALA A 147 24.79 1.91 -12.28
CA ALA A 147 23.62 1.83 -13.17
C ALA A 147 23.01 3.21 -13.41
N ILE A 148 22.83 4.00 -12.36
CA ILE A 148 22.30 5.37 -12.44
C ILE A 148 23.20 6.24 -13.32
N LYS A 149 24.50 6.25 -13.08
CA LYS A 149 25.46 7.04 -13.87
C LYS A 149 25.47 6.64 -15.33
N MET A 150 25.45 5.34 -15.62
CA MET A 150 25.41 4.83 -16.99
C MET A 150 24.09 5.16 -17.67
N HIS A 151 22.97 4.99 -16.98
CA HIS A 151 21.65 5.37 -17.48
C HIS A 151 21.61 6.87 -17.86
N GLU A 152 22.03 7.73 -16.95
CA GLU A 152 22.06 9.18 -17.20
C GLU A 152 22.98 9.54 -18.38
N ALA A 153 24.16 8.91 -18.49
CA ALA A 153 25.06 9.12 -19.62
C ALA A 153 24.47 8.72 -20.98
N VAL A 154 23.64 7.67 -21.01
CA VAL A 154 23.05 7.12 -22.25
C VAL A 154 21.70 7.77 -22.59
N VAL A 155 20.84 7.94 -21.60
CA VAL A 155 19.47 8.47 -21.78
C VAL A 155 19.46 10.00 -21.71
N GLY A 156 20.33 10.59 -20.90
CA GLY A 156 20.43 12.04 -20.68
C GLY A 156 19.76 12.53 -19.41
N THR A 157 19.07 11.67 -18.68
CA THR A 157 18.44 11.93 -17.37
C THR A 157 18.60 10.71 -16.47
N PRO A 158 18.64 10.88 -15.13
CA PRO A 158 18.54 9.74 -14.22
C PRO A 158 17.19 9.03 -14.38
N PRO A 159 17.08 7.74 -14.04
CA PRO A 159 15.83 7.01 -14.15
C PRO A 159 14.80 7.48 -13.09
N SER A 160 13.57 7.74 -13.52
CA SER A 160 12.46 8.07 -12.61
C SER A 160 11.81 6.84 -11.99
N GLY A 161 11.96 5.66 -12.57
CA GLY A 161 11.46 4.39 -12.08
C GLY A 161 12.57 3.34 -12.00
N TRP A 162 12.39 2.36 -11.12
CA TRP A 162 13.35 1.28 -10.90
C TRP A 162 12.68 -0.08 -10.79
N TYR A 163 13.25 -1.07 -11.48
CA TYR A 163 12.93 -2.49 -11.36
C TYR A 163 14.21 -3.30 -11.51
N THR A 164 14.52 -4.16 -10.54
CA THR A 164 15.69 -5.07 -10.59
C THR A 164 15.27 -6.45 -11.09
N GLY A 165 14.10 -6.93 -10.67
CA GLY A 165 13.53 -8.22 -11.05
C GLY A 165 14.13 -9.42 -10.34
N ARG A 166 15.44 -9.39 -10.04
CA ARG A 166 16.20 -10.42 -9.30
C ARG A 166 16.86 -9.80 -8.08
N CYS A 167 16.05 -9.07 -7.29
CA CYS A 167 16.50 -8.28 -6.16
C CYS A 167 16.97 -9.12 -4.97
N SER A 168 17.82 -8.51 -4.14
CA SER A 168 18.12 -8.97 -2.78
C SER A 168 17.09 -8.43 -1.79
N GLU A 169 17.18 -8.80 -0.53
CA GLU A 169 16.39 -8.19 0.55
C GLU A 169 16.72 -6.72 0.80
N ASN A 170 17.87 -6.23 0.29
CA ASN A 170 18.34 -4.85 0.50
C ASN A 170 18.01 -3.92 -0.68
N THR A 171 17.65 -4.44 -1.84
CA THR A 171 17.53 -3.68 -3.09
C THR A 171 16.62 -2.46 -2.95
N VAL A 172 15.43 -2.63 -2.39
CA VAL A 172 14.45 -1.53 -2.28
C VAL A 172 15.00 -0.38 -1.42
N ASP A 173 15.63 -0.70 -0.30
CA ASP A 173 16.22 0.28 0.60
C ASP A 173 17.42 0.99 -0.04
N LEU A 174 18.29 0.24 -0.73
CA LEU A 174 19.48 0.78 -1.40
C LEU A 174 19.13 1.69 -2.59
N VAL A 175 18.05 1.39 -3.31
CA VAL A 175 17.53 2.25 -4.37
C VAL A 175 16.89 3.50 -3.79
N ALA A 176 16.08 3.37 -2.71
CA ALA A 176 15.47 4.50 -2.01
C ALA A 176 16.54 5.47 -1.45
N GLU A 177 17.67 4.96 -0.98
CA GLU A 177 18.82 5.74 -0.50
C GLU A 177 19.34 6.72 -1.56
N GLN A 178 19.19 6.41 -2.85
CA GLN A 178 19.66 7.28 -3.93
C GLN A 178 18.78 8.53 -4.14
N GLY A 179 17.52 8.50 -3.68
CA GLY A 179 16.60 9.64 -3.69
C GLY A 179 16.19 10.14 -5.08
N ILE A 180 16.34 9.34 -6.14
CA ILE A 180 16.08 9.75 -7.52
C ILE A 180 14.77 9.19 -8.09
N CYS A 181 14.32 8.04 -7.59
CA CYS A 181 13.18 7.33 -8.17
C CYS A 181 11.84 7.84 -7.64
N THR A 182 10.93 8.19 -8.55
CA THR A 182 9.53 8.48 -8.23
C THR A 182 8.82 7.21 -7.76
N TYR A 183 9.16 6.06 -8.34
CA TYR A 183 8.60 4.76 -7.96
C TYR A 183 9.62 3.62 -8.09
N GLN A 184 9.37 2.55 -7.37
CA GLN A 184 10.00 1.24 -7.56
C GLN A 184 8.96 0.19 -7.94
N ALA A 185 9.40 -0.88 -8.63
CA ALA A 185 8.51 -1.90 -9.17
C ALA A 185 8.84 -3.33 -8.69
N ASP A 186 9.83 -3.50 -7.82
CA ASP A 186 10.24 -4.80 -7.28
C ASP A 186 9.25 -5.33 -6.23
N SER A 187 7.98 -5.41 -6.63
CA SER A 187 6.89 -5.98 -5.86
C SER A 187 5.82 -6.56 -6.78
N TYR A 188 5.20 -7.65 -6.32
CA TYR A 188 4.06 -8.33 -6.97
C TYR A 188 2.90 -8.48 -6.00
N ALA A 189 2.82 -7.57 -5.00
CA ALA A 189 1.97 -7.76 -3.83
C ALA A 189 0.55 -7.21 -3.99
N ASP A 190 0.29 -6.35 -4.98
CA ASP A 190 -1.01 -5.71 -5.16
C ASP A 190 -1.27 -5.33 -6.63
N ASP A 191 -2.52 -5.03 -6.97
CA ASP A 191 -2.95 -4.49 -8.28
C ASP A 191 -2.95 -2.96 -8.30
N LEU A 192 -2.57 -2.30 -7.21
CA LEU A 192 -2.51 -0.85 -7.07
C LEU A 192 -1.18 -0.41 -6.44
N PRO A 193 -0.73 0.84 -6.68
CA PRO A 193 0.42 1.38 -6.00
C PRO A 193 0.19 1.49 -4.50
N TYR A 194 1.27 1.35 -3.74
CA TYR A 194 1.26 1.54 -2.29
C TYR A 194 2.61 2.09 -1.82
N TYR A 195 2.64 2.66 -0.63
CA TYR A 195 3.89 3.12 -0.04
C TYR A 195 4.50 2.04 0.84
N GLN A 196 5.82 1.89 0.73
CA GLN A 196 6.66 1.10 1.61
C GLN A 196 7.60 2.03 2.37
N ASP A 197 7.63 1.91 3.70
CA ASP A 197 8.60 2.64 4.51
C ASP A 197 9.98 2.04 4.31
N THR A 198 10.97 2.91 4.10
CA THR A 198 12.40 2.55 4.05
C THR A 198 13.20 3.42 5.02
N PRO A 199 14.44 3.04 5.36
CA PRO A 199 15.28 3.89 6.20
C PRO A 199 15.54 5.29 5.65
N SER A 200 15.42 5.47 4.33
CA SER A 200 15.60 6.75 3.64
C SER A 200 14.30 7.53 3.43
N GLY A 201 13.18 7.04 3.95
CA GLY A 201 11.85 7.62 3.80
C GLY A 201 10.89 6.73 3.02
N PRO A 202 9.65 7.20 2.83
CA PRO A 202 8.64 6.42 2.12
C PRO A 202 8.98 6.29 0.64
N GLN A 203 8.87 5.08 0.13
CA GLN A 203 9.04 4.78 -1.29
C GLN A 203 7.71 4.33 -1.90
N LEU A 204 7.30 4.95 -3.01
CA LEU A 204 6.14 4.49 -3.76
C LEU A 204 6.49 3.19 -4.51
N MET A 205 5.76 2.13 -4.23
CA MET A 205 5.79 0.89 -4.99
C MET A 205 4.66 0.92 -6.01
N VAL A 206 5.01 0.74 -7.29
CA VAL A 206 4.05 0.47 -8.37
C VAL A 206 4.26 -0.99 -8.76
N PRO A 207 3.44 -1.93 -8.27
CA PRO A 207 3.67 -3.36 -8.47
C PRO A 207 3.81 -3.75 -9.94
N TYR A 208 4.60 -4.80 -10.20
CA TYR A 208 4.76 -5.40 -11.52
C TYR A 208 4.05 -6.75 -11.59
N THR A 209 4.18 -7.47 -12.71
CA THR A 209 3.52 -8.76 -12.89
C THR A 209 4.44 -9.78 -13.54
N LEU A 210 4.23 -11.06 -13.20
CA LEU A 210 4.87 -12.22 -13.81
C LEU A 210 3.87 -13.15 -14.51
N ASP A 211 2.57 -12.95 -14.32
CA ASP A 211 1.52 -13.78 -14.92
C ASP A 211 1.09 -13.27 -16.30
N ALA A 212 0.75 -11.99 -16.45
CA ALA A 212 0.49 -11.34 -17.74
C ALA A 212 1.81 -10.89 -18.40
N ASN A 213 2.73 -11.83 -18.56
CA ASN A 213 4.11 -11.59 -18.98
C ASN A 213 4.54 -12.65 -19.99
N ASP A 214 5.15 -12.24 -21.09
CA ASP A 214 5.60 -13.10 -22.17
C ASP A 214 6.76 -14.02 -21.73
N MET A 215 7.40 -13.77 -20.58
CA MET A 215 8.39 -14.68 -19.99
C MET A 215 7.85 -16.11 -19.86
N ARG A 216 6.54 -16.26 -19.73
CA ARG A 216 5.88 -17.57 -19.62
C ARG A 216 5.96 -18.41 -20.89
N PHE A 217 6.34 -17.85 -22.04
CA PHE A 217 6.72 -18.64 -23.20
C PHE A 217 8.03 -19.42 -23.01
N ALA A 218 8.89 -18.93 -22.11
CA ALA A 218 10.19 -19.50 -21.84
C ALA A 218 10.25 -20.28 -20.50
N THR A 219 9.09 -20.57 -19.88
CA THR A 219 9.00 -21.32 -18.63
C THR A 219 8.22 -22.62 -18.83
N PRO A 220 8.52 -23.71 -18.06
CA PRO A 220 7.69 -24.89 -18.04
C PRO A 220 6.22 -24.54 -17.70
N GLN A 221 5.27 -25.20 -18.38
CA GLN A 221 3.82 -24.97 -18.19
C GLN A 221 3.36 -23.51 -18.45
N GLY A 222 4.11 -22.79 -19.26
CA GLY A 222 3.76 -21.45 -19.71
C GLY A 222 2.89 -21.47 -20.98
N PHE A 223 2.96 -20.36 -21.74
CA PHE A 223 2.23 -20.25 -23.00
C PHE A 223 2.90 -21.03 -24.13
N ASN A 224 2.12 -21.80 -24.90
CA ASN A 224 2.60 -22.56 -26.05
C ASN A 224 2.24 -21.93 -27.39
N SER A 225 1.33 -20.93 -27.40
CA SER A 225 0.93 -20.22 -28.61
C SER A 225 0.58 -18.78 -28.32
N GLY A 226 0.64 -17.90 -29.33
CA GLY A 226 0.18 -16.53 -29.22
C GLY A 226 -1.29 -16.44 -28.79
N GLN A 227 -2.15 -17.38 -29.25
CA GLN A 227 -3.56 -17.41 -28.86
C GLN A 227 -3.74 -17.58 -27.34
N GLN A 228 -2.98 -18.50 -26.71
CA GLN A 228 -3.05 -18.68 -25.25
C GLN A 228 -2.64 -17.41 -24.50
N PHE A 229 -1.65 -16.69 -25.00
CA PHE A 229 -1.24 -15.42 -24.41
C PHE A 229 -2.34 -14.35 -24.56
N PHE A 230 -2.91 -14.22 -25.76
CA PHE A 230 -4.04 -13.32 -25.99
C PHE A 230 -5.24 -13.64 -25.10
N ASP A 231 -5.63 -14.90 -25.00
CA ASP A 231 -6.76 -15.34 -24.18
C ASP A 231 -6.51 -14.99 -22.71
N TYR A 232 -5.29 -15.23 -22.21
CA TYR A 232 -4.93 -14.88 -20.83
C TYR A 232 -4.99 -13.36 -20.59
N LEU A 233 -4.42 -12.56 -21.50
CA LEU A 233 -4.46 -11.10 -21.39
C LEU A 233 -5.91 -10.59 -21.44
N LYS A 234 -6.73 -11.16 -22.33
CA LYS A 234 -8.13 -10.79 -22.46
C LYS A 234 -8.93 -11.11 -21.19
N ASP A 235 -8.79 -12.31 -20.65
CA ASP A 235 -9.50 -12.73 -19.44
C ASP A 235 -9.08 -11.89 -18.22
N THR A 236 -7.78 -11.60 -18.07
CA THR A 236 -7.26 -10.67 -17.06
C THR A 236 -7.88 -9.29 -17.21
N PHE A 237 -7.89 -8.77 -18.44
CA PHE A 237 -8.49 -7.47 -18.74
C PHE A 237 -9.98 -7.45 -18.39
N ASP A 238 -10.74 -8.46 -18.78
CA ASP A 238 -12.19 -8.50 -18.57
C ASP A 238 -12.57 -8.49 -17.09
N VAL A 239 -11.81 -9.20 -16.24
CA VAL A 239 -12.00 -9.21 -14.79
C VAL A 239 -11.70 -7.83 -14.20
N LEU A 240 -10.51 -7.26 -14.47
CA LEU A 240 -10.10 -5.97 -13.92
C LEU A 240 -10.97 -4.82 -14.44
N TYR A 241 -11.40 -4.87 -15.70
CA TYR A 241 -12.31 -3.89 -16.27
C TYR A 241 -13.71 -3.95 -15.64
N ALA A 242 -14.24 -5.15 -15.39
CA ALA A 242 -15.50 -5.31 -14.66
C ALA A 242 -15.42 -4.79 -13.22
N GLU A 243 -14.29 -5.00 -12.53
CA GLU A 243 -14.04 -4.40 -11.21
C GLU A 243 -14.03 -2.87 -11.29
N GLY A 244 -13.37 -2.29 -12.31
CA GLY A 244 -13.34 -0.85 -12.55
C GLY A 244 -14.73 -0.26 -12.82
N ILE A 245 -15.58 -0.93 -13.61
CA ILE A 245 -16.99 -0.56 -13.80
C ILE A 245 -17.76 -0.58 -12.48
N ALA A 246 -17.43 -1.53 -11.59
CA ALA A 246 -18.01 -1.61 -10.24
C ALA A 246 -17.42 -0.59 -9.23
N GLY A 247 -16.60 0.36 -9.70
CA GLY A 247 -16.00 1.40 -8.86
C GLY A 247 -14.70 1.01 -8.18
N LYS A 248 -14.06 -0.09 -8.62
CA LYS A 248 -12.77 -0.59 -8.09
C LYS A 248 -11.72 -0.56 -9.20
N ALA A 249 -11.37 0.63 -9.67
CA ALA A 249 -10.37 0.78 -10.73
C ALA A 249 -9.03 0.13 -10.34
N ARG A 250 -8.34 -0.46 -11.32
CA ARG A 250 -7.12 -1.23 -11.16
C ARG A 250 -6.06 -0.82 -12.18
N ILE A 251 -4.91 -1.46 -12.10
CA ILE A 251 -3.86 -1.44 -13.11
C ILE A 251 -3.71 -2.84 -13.68
N MET A 252 -3.67 -2.95 -14.99
CA MET A 252 -3.24 -4.14 -15.69
C MET A 252 -1.83 -3.94 -16.22
N ASN A 253 -0.86 -4.67 -15.69
CA ASN A 253 0.51 -4.67 -16.19
C ASN A 253 0.68 -5.78 -17.22
N ILE A 254 1.45 -5.50 -18.30
CA ILE A 254 1.79 -6.48 -19.33
C ILE A 254 3.29 -6.39 -19.57
N GLY A 255 3.99 -7.47 -19.25
CA GLY A 255 5.44 -7.58 -19.42
C GLY A 255 5.82 -8.21 -20.74
N LEU A 256 6.71 -7.58 -21.49
CA LEU A 256 7.18 -8.03 -22.79
C LEU A 256 8.72 -7.99 -22.86
N HIS A 257 9.32 -8.95 -23.59
CA HIS A 257 10.74 -9.02 -23.86
C HIS A 257 10.97 -9.01 -25.37
N CYS A 258 11.94 -8.25 -25.84
CA CYS A 258 12.17 -8.08 -27.29
C CYS A 258 12.44 -9.42 -27.98
N ARG A 259 13.18 -10.33 -27.34
CA ARG A 259 13.48 -11.67 -27.85
C ARG A 259 12.31 -12.65 -27.83
N LEU A 260 11.26 -12.38 -27.00
CA LEU A 260 10.08 -13.25 -26.85
C LEU A 260 8.88 -12.71 -27.62
N ALA A 261 8.22 -11.64 -27.15
CA ALA A 261 7.05 -11.06 -27.82
C ALA A 261 7.40 -10.45 -29.19
N GLY A 262 8.65 -10.03 -29.42
CA GLY A 262 9.11 -9.57 -30.74
C GLY A 262 9.20 -10.67 -31.81
N ARG A 263 8.94 -11.93 -31.49
CA ARG A 263 8.77 -13.00 -32.49
C ARG A 263 7.43 -12.83 -33.22
N PRO A 264 7.37 -12.97 -34.56
CA PRO A 264 6.18 -12.66 -35.35
C PRO A 264 4.89 -13.32 -34.85
N GLY A 265 4.95 -14.60 -34.51
CA GLY A 265 3.77 -15.34 -34.04
C GLY A 265 3.23 -14.89 -32.68
N ARG A 266 4.09 -14.32 -31.82
CA ARG A 266 3.70 -13.79 -30.51
C ARG A 266 3.31 -12.32 -30.58
N LEU A 267 3.93 -11.55 -31.46
CA LEU A 267 3.58 -10.15 -31.72
C LEU A 267 2.11 -9.99 -32.10
N GLN A 268 1.57 -10.92 -32.90
CA GLN A 268 0.17 -10.92 -33.29
C GLN A 268 -0.78 -10.97 -32.08
N ALA A 269 -0.40 -11.66 -31.02
CA ALA A 269 -1.20 -11.72 -29.80
C ALA A 269 -1.24 -10.36 -29.08
N VAL A 270 -0.11 -9.66 -29.03
CA VAL A 270 -0.03 -8.29 -28.45
C VAL A 270 -0.86 -7.33 -29.27
N GLN A 271 -0.76 -7.37 -30.61
CA GLN A 271 -1.59 -6.56 -31.52
C GLN A 271 -3.09 -6.81 -31.27
N SER A 272 -3.50 -8.09 -31.26
CA SER A 272 -4.91 -8.45 -31.05
C SER A 272 -5.44 -8.00 -29.69
N PHE A 273 -4.58 -8.03 -28.65
CA PHE A 273 -4.96 -7.54 -27.33
C PHE A 273 -5.12 -6.00 -27.32
N ILE A 274 -4.21 -5.26 -27.95
CA ILE A 274 -4.33 -3.80 -28.06
C ILE A 274 -5.64 -3.44 -28.78
N ASP A 275 -5.92 -4.09 -29.91
CA ASP A 275 -7.14 -3.88 -30.68
C ASP A 275 -8.41 -4.19 -29.88
N TYR A 276 -8.38 -5.22 -29.03
CA TYR A 276 -9.47 -5.57 -28.13
C TYR A 276 -9.67 -4.53 -27.03
N ALA A 277 -8.61 -4.13 -26.35
CA ALA A 277 -8.66 -3.19 -25.24
C ALA A 277 -9.06 -1.77 -25.72
N ALA A 278 -8.58 -1.33 -26.88
CA ALA A 278 -8.88 -0.02 -27.47
C ALA A 278 -10.37 0.14 -27.86
N GLN A 279 -11.12 -0.94 -28.02
CA GLN A 279 -12.57 -0.90 -28.26
C GLN A 279 -13.39 -0.61 -27.00
N LYS A 280 -12.78 -0.67 -25.81
CA LYS A 280 -13.49 -0.47 -24.54
C LYS A 280 -13.39 0.98 -24.09
N THR A 281 -14.51 1.57 -23.67
CA THR A 281 -14.54 2.92 -23.11
C THR A 281 -13.96 2.96 -21.72
N GLY A 282 -13.26 4.05 -21.37
CA GLY A 282 -12.68 4.20 -20.03
C GLY A 282 -11.47 3.30 -19.79
N VAL A 283 -10.70 2.99 -20.83
CA VAL A 283 -9.36 2.39 -20.75
C VAL A 283 -8.32 3.49 -20.92
N TRP A 284 -7.41 3.58 -19.98
CA TRP A 284 -6.28 4.48 -20.02
C TRP A 284 -5.00 3.70 -20.28
N PHE A 285 -4.43 3.83 -21.46
CA PHE A 285 -3.07 3.36 -21.74
C PHE A 285 -2.07 4.32 -21.12
N ALA A 286 -1.20 3.83 -20.25
CA ALA A 286 -0.37 4.67 -19.40
C ALA A 286 1.08 4.17 -19.32
N THR A 287 2.02 5.09 -19.04
CA THR A 287 3.33 4.72 -18.53
C THR A 287 3.27 4.46 -17.02
N ARG A 288 4.27 3.80 -16.48
CA ARG A 288 4.36 3.59 -15.02
C ARG A 288 4.58 4.90 -14.28
N LEU A 289 5.34 5.82 -14.87
CA LEU A 289 5.56 7.16 -14.31
C LEU A 289 4.25 7.93 -14.21
N SER A 290 3.43 7.95 -15.27
CA SER A 290 2.14 8.65 -15.23
C SER A 290 1.16 8.02 -14.22
N ILE A 291 1.19 6.70 -14.02
CA ILE A 291 0.43 6.01 -12.96
C ILE A 291 0.95 6.46 -11.58
N ALA A 292 2.27 6.49 -11.37
CA ALA A 292 2.88 6.90 -10.10
C ALA A 292 2.53 8.36 -9.76
N GLU A 293 2.64 9.27 -10.72
CA GLU A 293 2.30 10.69 -10.54
C GLU A 293 0.82 10.89 -10.23
N CYS A 294 -0.07 10.21 -10.96
CA CYS A 294 -1.51 10.24 -10.70
C CYS A 294 -1.85 9.71 -9.30
N TRP A 295 -1.21 8.61 -8.90
CA TRP A 295 -1.39 8.04 -7.56
C TRP A 295 -0.89 8.98 -6.47
N GLN A 296 0.33 9.53 -6.59
CA GLN A 296 0.89 10.45 -5.60
C GLN A 296 0.06 11.71 -5.44
N ALA A 297 -0.52 12.23 -6.52
CA ALA A 297 -1.40 13.39 -6.48
C ALA A 297 -2.72 13.10 -5.74
N ALA A 298 -3.28 11.90 -5.92
CA ALA A 298 -4.55 11.51 -5.30
C ALA A 298 -4.39 10.95 -3.88
N TYR A 299 -3.33 10.20 -3.66
CA TYR A 299 -3.02 9.51 -2.41
C TYR A 299 -1.57 9.80 -1.99
N PRO A 300 -1.26 11.02 -1.54
CA PRO A 300 0.07 11.34 -1.03
C PRO A 300 0.40 10.47 0.17
N TYR A 301 1.69 10.20 0.39
CA TYR A 301 2.13 9.41 1.54
C TYR A 301 1.55 9.97 2.85
N GLN A 302 0.98 9.06 3.62
CA GLN A 302 0.55 9.34 4.99
C GLN A 302 1.37 8.45 5.92
N PRO A 303 2.09 9.01 6.89
CA PRO A 303 2.82 8.21 7.87
C PRO A 303 1.90 7.20 8.54
N VAL A 304 2.29 5.95 8.53
CA VAL A 304 1.52 4.92 9.26
C VAL A 304 1.71 5.16 10.75
N TYR A 305 0.59 5.44 11.44
CA TYR A 305 0.61 5.62 12.87
C TYR A 305 0.83 4.27 13.56
N ARG A 306 2.00 4.08 14.18
CA ARG A 306 2.44 2.79 14.74
C ARG A 306 2.63 2.87 16.27
N PRO A 307 1.57 2.74 17.05
CA PRO A 307 1.66 2.70 18.50
C PRO A 307 2.66 1.66 19.03
N SER A 308 2.83 0.53 18.33
CA SER A 308 3.78 -0.52 18.72
C SER A 308 5.26 -0.10 18.68
N GLN A 309 5.58 0.99 17.98
CA GLN A 309 6.93 1.51 17.84
C GLN A 309 7.20 2.75 18.70
N MET A 310 6.20 3.23 19.44
CA MET A 310 6.34 4.40 20.31
C MET A 310 7.15 4.07 21.57
N ALA A 311 7.88 5.04 22.09
CA ALA A 311 8.40 4.97 23.45
C ALA A 311 7.23 4.96 24.46
N LYS A 312 7.43 4.39 25.65
CA LYS A 312 6.35 4.26 26.65
C LYS A 312 5.73 5.60 27.01
N GLU A 313 6.56 6.60 27.19
CA GLU A 313 6.14 7.96 27.55
C GLU A 313 5.24 8.56 26.47
N ASP A 314 5.60 8.39 25.20
CA ASP A 314 4.85 8.90 24.05
C ASP A 314 3.53 8.12 23.87
N PHE A 315 3.57 6.80 24.07
CA PHE A 315 2.39 5.95 24.02
C PHE A 315 1.38 6.34 25.11
N VAL A 316 1.83 6.48 26.36
CA VAL A 316 0.97 6.88 27.48
C VAL A 316 0.45 8.31 27.30
N SER A 317 1.29 9.22 26.79
CA SER A 317 0.86 10.58 26.44
C SER A 317 -0.25 10.58 25.39
N ALA A 318 -0.14 9.75 24.36
CA ALA A 318 -1.13 9.67 23.28
C ALA A 318 -2.42 8.95 23.68
N PHE A 319 -2.33 7.86 24.44
CA PHE A 319 -3.46 6.96 24.71
C PHE A 319 -3.93 6.91 26.17
N GLY A 320 -3.21 7.52 27.09
CA GLY A 320 -3.55 7.49 28.52
C GLY A 320 -4.89 8.16 28.87
N SER A 321 -5.40 9.05 28.02
CA SER A 321 -6.69 9.72 28.17
C SER A 321 -7.86 8.98 27.50
N VAL A 322 -7.60 7.88 26.78
CA VAL A 322 -8.66 7.05 26.12
C VAL A 322 -9.65 6.51 27.14
N PHE A 323 -9.17 6.06 28.30
CA PHE A 323 -9.96 5.78 29.49
C PHE A 323 -9.88 7.00 30.42
N GLU A 324 -11.02 7.63 30.69
CA GLU A 324 -11.11 8.93 31.40
C GLU A 324 -10.26 8.92 32.68
N HIS A 325 -9.30 9.84 32.78
CA HIS A 325 -8.38 10.02 33.92
C HIS A 325 -7.72 8.72 34.42
N SER A 326 -7.50 7.74 33.52
CA SER A 326 -7.01 6.41 33.90
C SER A 326 -5.83 5.96 33.04
N PRO A 327 -4.69 6.69 33.02
CA PRO A 327 -3.53 6.38 32.16
C PRO A 327 -2.92 5.00 32.43
N TRP A 328 -3.15 4.43 33.63
CA TRP A 328 -2.67 3.11 33.99
C TRP A 328 -3.14 2.01 33.02
N VAL A 329 -4.31 2.18 32.37
CA VAL A 329 -4.81 1.23 31.37
C VAL A 329 -3.87 1.19 30.16
N ALA A 330 -3.42 2.35 29.70
CA ALA A 330 -2.45 2.46 28.61
C ALA A 330 -1.06 1.96 29.05
N GLU A 331 -0.62 2.29 30.27
CA GLU A 331 0.65 1.82 30.83
C GLU A 331 0.71 0.28 30.87
N GLN A 332 -0.34 -0.38 31.39
CA GLN A 332 -0.42 -1.84 31.45
C GLN A 332 -0.51 -2.47 30.05
N ALA A 333 -1.24 -1.85 29.14
CA ALA A 333 -1.33 -2.34 27.78
C ALA A 333 0.05 -2.26 27.07
N TYR A 334 0.79 -1.18 27.29
CA TYR A 334 2.16 -1.06 26.79
C TYR A 334 3.06 -2.19 27.34
N ASP A 335 3.02 -2.44 28.64
CA ASP A 335 3.90 -3.42 29.27
C ASP A 335 3.58 -4.88 28.89
N THR A 336 2.36 -5.17 28.42
CA THR A 336 1.89 -6.54 28.21
C THR A 336 1.47 -6.87 26.78
N GLU A 337 1.10 -5.89 25.96
CA GLU A 337 0.41 -6.11 24.68
C GLU A 337 1.15 -5.51 23.47
N ILE A 338 2.35 -4.92 23.66
CA ILE A 338 3.11 -4.31 22.56
C ILE A 338 3.39 -5.34 21.47
N SER A 339 2.77 -5.12 20.31
CA SER A 339 2.96 -5.91 19.09
C SER A 339 2.35 -5.13 17.92
N PRO A 340 2.68 -5.44 16.66
CA PRO A 340 2.04 -4.81 15.50
C PRO A 340 0.51 -4.92 15.47
N ALA A 341 -0.08 -5.83 16.23
CA ALA A 341 -1.53 -5.94 16.34
C ALA A 341 -2.20 -4.68 16.90
N ILE A 342 -1.48 -3.86 17.68
CA ILE A 342 -2.01 -2.60 18.23
C ILE A 342 -1.87 -1.39 17.30
N ASP A 343 -1.30 -1.56 16.11
CA ASP A 343 -1.13 -0.48 15.11
C ASP A 343 -2.42 -0.17 14.34
N THR A 344 -3.55 -0.66 14.84
CA THR A 344 -4.89 -0.32 14.37
C THR A 344 -5.77 0.10 15.52
N ALA A 345 -6.76 0.98 15.25
CA ALA A 345 -7.72 1.39 16.28
C ALA A 345 -8.41 0.20 16.95
N THR A 346 -8.74 -0.85 16.19
CA THR A 346 -9.38 -2.06 16.73
C THR A 346 -8.41 -2.91 17.56
N GLY A 347 -7.18 -3.08 17.12
CA GLY A 347 -6.17 -3.85 17.85
C GLY A 347 -5.80 -3.16 19.16
N LEU A 348 -5.54 -1.85 19.14
CA LEU A 348 -5.24 -1.08 20.35
C LEU A 348 -6.44 -1.06 21.31
N HIS A 349 -7.67 -0.88 20.79
CA HIS A 349 -8.89 -0.99 21.60
C HIS A 349 -8.98 -2.33 22.32
N SER A 350 -8.70 -3.45 21.61
CA SER A 350 -8.74 -4.79 22.21
C SER A 350 -7.70 -4.94 23.32
N ALA A 351 -6.49 -4.41 23.13
CA ALA A 351 -5.44 -4.44 24.14
C ALA A 351 -5.81 -3.63 25.39
N LEU A 352 -6.25 -2.39 25.21
CA LEU A 352 -6.66 -1.54 26.33
C LEU A 352 -7.87 -2.12 27.09
N CYS A 353 -8.90 -2.59 26.39
CA CYS A 353 -10.08 -3.21 27.02
C CYS A 353 -9.72 -4.49 27.80
N ARG A 354 -8.74 -5.25 27.33
CA ARG A 354 -8.25 -6.43 28.07
C ARG A 354 -7.69 -6.04 29.42
N GLN A 355 -6.88 -5.00 29.51
CA GLN A 355 -6.33 -4.50 30.77
C GLN A 355 -7.44 -3.98 31.69
N PHE A 356 -8.39 -3.20 31.15
CA PHE A 356 -9.54 -2.73 31.91
C PHE A 356 -10.39 -3.88 32.48
N ARG A 357 -10.63 -4.94 31.70
CA ARG A 357 -11.40 -6.12 32.14
C ARG A 357 -10.66 -6.97 33.19
N LEU A 358 -9.32 -7.03 33.12
CA LEU A 358 -8.48 -7.75 34.13
C LEU A 358 -8.34 -6.98 35.43
N ALA A 359 -8.67 -5.68 35.44
CA ALA A 359 -8.60 -4.86 36.66
C ALA A 359 -9.64 -5.28 37.71
N SER A 360 -9.34 -5.00 38.98
CA SER A 360 -10.25 -5.28 40.08
C SER A 360 -11.58 -4.49 39.97
N PRO A 361 -12.66 -4.95 40.57
CA PRO A 361 -13.91 -4.20 40.60
C PRO A 361 -13.74 -2.75 41.12
N GLU A 362 -12.86 -2.55 42.10
CA GLU A 362 -12.55 -1.24 42.69
C GLU A 362 -11.85 -0.34 41.69
N GLN A 363 -10.88 -0.86 40.91
CA GLN A 363 -10.20 -0.12 39.87
C GLN A 363 -11.16 0.25 38.72
N ARG A 364 -12.02 -0.68 38.31
CA ARG A 364 -13.05 -0.37 37.29
C ARG A 364 -14.04 0.67 37.79
N LEU A 365 -14.47 0.55 39.07
CA LEU A 365 -15.35 1.56 39.66
C LEU A 365 -14.67 2.95 39.72
N ALA A 366 -13.37 3.01 39.97
CA ALA A 366 -12.62 4.27 39.92
C ALA A 366 -12.64 4.88 38.52
N VAL A 367 -12.52 4.08 37.44
CA VAL A 367 -12.66 4.55 36.05
C VAL A 367 -14.07 5.06 35.79
N LEU A 368 -15.13 4.36 36.28
CA LEU A 368 -16.50 4.86 36.14
C LEU A 368 -16.68 6.22 36.83
N ASN A 369 -16.15 6.37 38.03
CA ASN A 369 -16.25 7.60 38.81
C ASN A 369 -15.40 8.77 38.25
N ALA A 370 -14.43 8.47 37.38
CA ALA A 370 -13.65 9.48 36.67
C ALA A 370 -14.45 10.18 35.56
N HIS A 371 -15.56 9.57 35.09
CA HIS A 371 -16.38 10.16 34.05
C HIS A 371 -17.25 11.31 34.60
N PRO A 372 -17.43 12.38 33.83
CA PRO A 372 -18.27 13.50 34.23
C PRO A 372 -19.77 13.17 34.09
N ASP A 373 -20.61 13.85 34.88
CA ASP A 373 -22.06 13.79 34.70
C ASP A 373 -22.47 14.34 33.31
N LEU A 374 -23.39 13.69 32.63
CA LEU A 374 -23.97 14.22 31.40
C LEU A 374 -24.77 15.49 31.65
N ALA A 375 -24.58 16.54 30.86
CA ALA A 375 -25.20 17.84 31.02
C ALA A 375 -25.06 18.43 32.44
N GLY A 376 -24.03 18.00 33.16
CA GLY A 376 -23.80 18.37 34.57
C GLY A 376 -23.19 19.77 34.77
N LYS A 377 -22.96 20.15 36.02
CA LYS A 377 -22.36 21.45 36.37
C LYS A 377 -20.94 21.64 35.81
N LEU A 378 -20.16 20.59 35.67
CA LEU A 378 -18.80 20.63 35.09
C LEU A 378 -18.81 20.98 33.61
N ALA A 379 -19.83 20.52 32.86
CA ALA A 379 -20.04 20.90 31.47
C ALA A 379 -20.27 22.42 31.33
N LYS A 380 -21.05 23.00 32.26
CA LYS A 380 -21.29 24.45 32.32
C LYS A 380 -20.05 25.26 32.72
N ALA A 381 -19.17 24.68 33.55
CA ALA A 381 -17.97 25.35 34.04
C ALA A 381 -16.75 25.18 33.07
N LYS A 382 -16.90 24.51 31.92
CA LYS A 382 -15.81 24.18 30.95
C LYS A 382 -14.65 23.43 31.60
N GLN A 383 -14.94 22.55 32.57
CA GLN A 383 -13.95 21.74 33.30
C GLN A 383 -13.92 20.25 32.83
N LEU A 384 -14.48 19.96 31.67
CA LEU A 384 -14.43 18.65 31.05
C LEU A 384 -13.10 18.45 30.32
N THR A 385 -12.69 17.20 30.12
CA THR A 385 -11.64 16.91 29.13
C THR A 385 -12.09 17.35 27.75
N ASN A 386 -11.13 17.65 26.86
CA ASN A 386 -11.45 18.05 25.48
C ASN A 386 -12.32 16.99 24.78
N ALA A 387 -12.01 15.70 24.97
CA ALA A 387 -12.77 14.60 24.40
C ALA A 387 -14.22 14.57 24.90
N SER A 388 -14.43 14.63 26.21
CA SER A 388 -15.77 14.66 26.82
C SER A 388 -16.58 15.89 26.42
N THR A 389 -15.94 17.04 26.21
CA THR A 389 -16.59 18.27 25.73
C THR A 389 -17.13 18.08 24.31
N ILE A 390 -16.29 17.57 23.40
CA ILE A 390 -16.66 17.30 21.99
C ILE A 390 -17.78 16.25 21.91
N GLU A 391 -17.66 15.18 22.69
CA GLU A 391 -18.65 14.09 22.74
C GLU A 391 -20.03 14.63 23.17
N GLN A 392 -20.13 15.38 24.25
CA GLN A 392 -21.39 15.91 24.73
C GLN A 392 -22.00 16.98 23.80
N ALA A 393 -21.17 17.82 23.17
CA ALA A 393 -21.63 18.79 22.18
C ALA A 393 -22.18 18.07 20.92
N SER A 394 -21.60 16.97 20.50
CA SER A 394 -22.08 16.19 19.32
C SER A 394 -23.50 15.63 19.50
N ALA A 395 -23.97 15.45 20.74
CA ALA A 395 -25.30 14.98 21.09
C ALA A 395 -26.27 16.14 21.46
N GLY A 396 -25.86 17.42 21.28
CA GLY A 396 -26.65 18.58 21.59
C GLY A 396 -26.86 18.81 23.10
N LEU A 397 -26.06 18.21 23.96
CA LEU A 397 -26.16 18.37 25.42
C LEU A 397 -25.66 19.72 25.93
N ASP A 398 -25.01 20.50 25.10
CA ASP A 398 -24.55 21.86 25.34
C ASP A 398 -25.63 22.93 25.08
N VAL A 399 -26.67 22.59 24.31
CA VAL A 399 -27.75 23.51 23.90
C VAL A 399 -29.13 23.14 24.45
N LEU A 400 -29.17 22.40 25.56
CA LEU A 400 -30.40 21.96 26.20
C LEU A 400 -31.27 23.13 26.70
N THR A 401 -32.59 23.00 26.58
CA THR A 401 -33.56 23.89 27.22
C THR A 401 -33.47 23.80 28.75
N LYS A 402 -33.96 24.85 29.46
CA LYS A 402 -33.99 24.85 30.93
C LYS A 402 -34.76 23.65 31.52
N ALA A 403 -35.83 23.21 30.84
CA ALA A 403 -36.63 22.04 31.28
C ALA A 403 -35.81 20.76 31.16
N GLN A 404 -35.14 20.52 30.00
CA GLN A 404 -34.26 19.35 29.79
C GLN A 404 -33.09 19.37 30.79
N GLN A 405 -32.46 20.53 31.01
CA GLN A 405 -31.37 20.62 32.01
C GLN A 405 -31.81 20.22 33.41
N LEU A 406 -33.04 20.61 33.81
CA LEU A 406 -33.59 20.21 35.10
C LEU A 406 -33.88 18.69 35.15
N ALA A 407 -34.40 18.12 34.05
CA ALA A 407 -34.61 16.68 33.92
C ALA A 407 -33.30 15.88 34.08
N PHE A 408 -32.26 16.25 33.31
CA PHE A 408 -30.94 15.60 33.40
C PHE A 408 -30.32 15.75 34.82
N THR A 409 -30.50 16.89 35.47
CA THR A 409 -30.00 17.09 36.82
C THR A 409 -30.66 16.11 37.81
N LYS A 410 -32.00 15.98 37.75
CA LYS A 410 -32.74 15.02 38.60
C LYS A 410 -32.36 13.57 38.31
N LEU A 411 -32.18 13.20 37.03
CA LEU A 411 -31.76 11.87 36.62
C LEU A 411 -30.36 11.54 37.12
N ASN A 412 -29.41 12.46 37.01
CA ASN A 412 -28.04 12.28 37.54
C ASN A 412 -28.05 12.10 39.07
N GLU A 413 -28.83 12.88 39.82
CA GLU A 413 -28.93 12.73 41.26
C GLU A 413 -29.57 11.40 41.66
N ALA A 414 -30.63 10.95 40.99
CA ALA A 414 -31.31 9.70 41.27
C ALA A 414 -30.37 8.51 40.96
N TYR A 415 -29.66 8.59 39.83
CA TYR A 415 -28.76 7.53 39.37
C TYR A 415 -27.56 7.35 40.32
N LYS A 416 -26.86 8.45 40.65
CA LYS A 416 -25.74 8.37 41.62
C LYS A 416 -26.17 7.90 43.00
N ARG A 417 -27.37 8.25 43.46
CA ARG A 417 -27.90 7.74 44.72
C ARG A 417 -28.11 6.22 44.69
N LYS A 418 -28.52 5.69 43.54
CA LYS A 418 -28.77 4.24 43.37
C LYS A 418 -27.49 3.44 43.12
N PHE A 419 -26.61 3.90 42.25
CA PHE A 419 -25.50 3.11 41.70
C PHE A 419 -24.12 3.50 42.23
N ALA A 420 -23.96 4.70 42.82
CA ALA A 420 -22.73 5.26 43.39
C ALA A 420 -21.64 5.61 42.33
N PHE A 421 -22.02 5.75 41.06
CA PHE A 421 -21.19 6.28 39.99
C PHE A 421 -22.05 7.08 38.99
N PRO A 422 -21.44 7.93 38.11
CA PRO A 422 -22.21 8.72 37.15
C PRO A 422 -22.81 7.82 36.05
N PHE A 423 -23.87 8.30 35.40
CA PHE A 423 -24.42 7.64 34.20
C PHE A 423 -23.46 7.78 33.02
N ILE A 424 -23.08 6.64 32.43
CA ILE A 424 -22.13 6.58 31.35
C ILE A 424 -22.81 5.98 30.12
N ILE A 425 -22.72 6.69 28.99
CA ILE A 425 -23.22 6.25 27.70
C ILE A 425 -22.38 6.85 26.57
N ALA A 426 -22.11 6.08 25.53
CA ALA A 426 -21.50 6.58 24.30
C ALA A 426 -22.53 7.40 23.51
N VAL A 427 -22.41 8.71 23.56
CA VAL A 427 -23.44 9.66 23.07
C VAL A 427 -23.37 9.90 21.55
N LYS A 428 -22.30 9.53 20.86
CA LYS A 428 -22.11 9.77 19.41
C LYS A 428 -23.25 9.12 18.59
N GLY A 429 -24.01 9.95 17.89
CA GLY A 429 -25.14 9.53 17.06
C GLY A 429 -26.48 9.42 17.80
N LEU A 430 -26.56 9.83 19.07
CA LEU A 430 -27.78 9.91 19.85
C LEU A 430 -28.22 11.37 20.02
N SER A 431 -29.53 11.59 20.03
CA SER A 431 -30.14 12.89 20.43
C SER A 431 -30.31 12.95 21.94
N ALA A 432 -30.47 14.19 22.49
CA ALA A 432 -30.72 14.39 23.91
C ALA A 432 -31.97 13.65 24.42
N SER A 433 -33.03 13.54 23.62
CA SER A 433 -34.26 12.81 23.99
C SER A 433 -34.06 11.28 24.04
N GLU A 434 -33.26 10.71 23.12
CA GLU A 434 -32.91 9.31 23.16
C GLU A 434 -32.05 8.98 24.39
N ILE A 435 -31.09 9.85 24.70
CA ILE A 435 -30.25 9.72 25.90
C ILE A 435 -31.09 9.76 27.17
N GLU A 436 -32.06 10.70 27.27
CA GLU A 436 -32.99 10.83 28.40
C GLU A 436 -33.80 9.52 28.58
N SER A 437 -34.37 8.98 27.50
CA SER A 437 -35.13 7.73 27.54
C SER A 437 -34.29 6.54 28.00
N ILE A 438 -33.05 6.41 27.48
CA ILE A 438 -32.12 5.34 27.89
C ILE A 438 -31.74 5.51 29.39
N PHE A 439 -31.56 6.76 29.85
CA PHE A 439 -31.23 7.04 31.23
C PHE A 439 -32.34 6.57 32.17
N GLU A 440 -33.61 6.89 31.86
CA GLU A 440 -34.79 6.45 32.63
C GLU A 440 -34.89 4.92 32.65
N GLN A 441 -34.71 4.27 31.51
CA GLN A 441 -34.73 2.81 31.40
C GLN A 441 -33.66 2.15 32.31
N ARG A 442 -32.41 2.64 32.26
CA ARG A 442 -31.30 2.08 33.03
C ARG A 442 -31.39 2.34 34.53
N LEU A 443 -32.18 3.32 34.98
CA LEU A 443 -32.54 3.44 36.38
C LEU A 443 -33.31 2.22 36.94
N GLY A 444 -33.92 1.41 36.09
CA GLY A 444 -34.58 0.14 36.43
C GLY A 444 -33.62 -1.01 36.76
N ASN A 445 -32.38 -0.94 36.32
CA ASN A 445 -31.42 -2.03 36.46
C ASN A 445 -31.04 -2.36 37.93
N THR A 446 -30.55 -3.58 38.18
CA THR A 446 -29.83 -3.89 39.43
C THR A 446 -28.45 -3.25 39.43
N LYS A 447 -27.77 -3.20 40.60
CA LYS A 447 -26.42 -2.63 40.70
C LYS A 447 -25.41 -3.40 39.85
N GLU A 448 -25.53 -4.70 39.80
CA GLU A 448 -24.66 -5.61 39.05
C GLU A 448 -24.85 -5.43 37.53
N GLN A 449 -26.12 -5.37 37.10
CA GLN A 449 -26.46 -5.13 35.70
C GLN A 449 -25.92 -3.80 35.24
N GLU A 450 -26.14 -2.74 36.05
CA GLU A 450 -25.76 -1.40 35.68
C GLU A 450 -24.24 -1.20 35.70
N PHE A 451 -23.53 -1.82 36.62
CA PHE A 451 -22.06 -1.82 36.64
C PHE A 451 -21.49 -2.49 35.38
N ALA A 452 -22.05 -3.62 34.96
CA ALA A 452 -21.62 -4.31 33.73
C ALA A 452 -21.92 -3.45 32.50
N GLU A 453 -23.10 -2.87 32.42
CA GLU A 453 -23.49 -1.97 31.33
C GLU A 453 -22.59 -0.73 31.25
N ALA A 454 -22.34 -0.06 32.37
CA ALA A 454 -21.46 1.09 32.43
C ALA A 454 -20.03 0.78 31.95
N CYS A 455 -19.48 -0.40 32.32
CA CYS A 455 -18.19 -0.85 31.81
C CYS A 455 -18.20 -1.06 30.29
N GLN A 456 -19.26 -1.62 29.72
CA GLN A 456 -19.40 -1.78 28.26
C GLN A 456 -19.49 -0.41 27.54
N GLN A 457 -20.16 0.55 28.14
CA GLN A 457 -20.25 1.90 27.60
C GLN A 457 -18.89 2.62 27.63
N VAL A 458 -18.08 2.44 28.68
CA VAL A 458 -16.69 2.92 28.73
C VAL A 458 -15.86 2.34 27.60
N GLU A 459 -15.94 1.03 27.37
CA GLU A 459 -15.23 0.39 26.25
C GLU A 459 -15.70 0.92 24.88
N LYS A 460 -17.00 1.18 24.72
CA LYS A 460 -17.55 1.78 23.50
C LYS A 460 -17.03 3.20 23.27
N ILE A 461 -16.96 4.01 24.33
CA ILE A 461 -16.38 5.37 24.29
C ILE A 461 -14.90 5.28 23.89
N ALA A 462 -14.13 4.39 24.52
CA ALA A 462 -12.73 4.16 24.21
C ALA A 462 -12.52 3.81 22.72
N ARG A 463 -13.39 2.96 22.16
CA ARG A 463 -13.34 2.62 20.73
C ARG A 463 -13.55 3.83 19.84
N LEU A 464 -14.53 4.66 20.13
CA LEU A 464 -14.83 5.86 19.35
C LEU A 464 -13.67 6.85 19.39
N ARG A 465 -13.08 7.09 20.57
CA ARG A 465 -11.91 7.93 20.77
C ARG A 465 -10.70 7.43 19.96
N LEU A 466 -10.44 6.13 19.98
CA LEU A 466 -9.35 5.55 19.19
C LEU A 466 -9.58 5.69 17.69
N ILE A 467 -10.79 5.45 17.19
CA ILE A 467 -11.11 5.66 15.78
C ILE A 467 -10.81 7.11 15.37
N ASP A 468 -11.23 8.07 16.19
CA ASP A 468 -11.00 9.50 15.91
C ASP A 468 -9.50 9.86 16.02
N LEU A 469 -8.74 9.30 17.00
CA LEU A 469 -7.30 9.50 17.13
C LEU A 469 -6.51 8.92 15.95
N PHE A 470 -6.83 7.70 15.51
CA PHE A 470 -6.19 7.10 14.34
C PHE A 470 -6.52 7.88 13.06
N ALA A 471 -7.77 8.30 12.88
CA ALA A 471 -8.17 9.13 11.74
C ALA A 471 -7.43 10.48 11.71
N GLN A 472 -7.25 11.14 12.85
CA GLN A 472 -6.52 12.41 12.97
C GLN A 472 -5.03 12.24 12.65
N ASN A 473 -4.40 11.15 13.11
CA ASN A 473 -2.99 10.89 12.85
C ASN A 473 -2.71 10.37 11.42
N VAL A 474 -3.73 9.85 10.75
CA VAL A 474 -3.68 9.51 9.31
C VAL A 474 -3.94 10.75 8.44
N THR A 475 -4.72 11.73 8.92
CA THR A 475 -5.07 12.96 8.18
C THR A 475 -4.31 14.20 8.64
N GLY A 476 -3.56 14.10 9.72
CA GLY A 476 -3.01 15.24 10.46
C GLY A 476 -1.54 15.52 10.23
N ASN A 477 -1.24 16.10 9.09
CA ASN A 477 -0.30 17.22 9.00
C ASN A 477 -0.93 18.25 8.05
N LYS A 478 -1.89 19.03 8.58
CA LYS A 478 -2.29 20.29 7.98
C LYS A 478 -1.65 21.43 8.75
#